data_b11fb82cd4c5e1a6cc2c7db5c1f6e00a
#
_entry.id   b11fb82cd4c5e1a6cc2c7db5c1f6e00a
#
_cell.length_a   1.000
_cell.length_b   1.000
_cell.length_c   1.000
_cell.angle_alpha   90.00
_cell.angle_beta   90.00
_cell.angle_gamma   90.00
#
_symmetry.space_group_name_H-M   'P 1'
#
loop_
_entity.id
_entity.type
_entity.pdbx_description
1 polymer ?
#
loop_
_entity_poly.entity_id
_entity_poly.type
_entity_poly.pdbx_seq_one_letter_code
_entity_poly.pdbx_strand_id
1 'polypeptide(L)'
;MRSLPFGFPKILVSSAAAIPGLSTRFIQTSDILLFHSVVEIAGLTGLLKNVLDRAGLAMAGMLQGPATEPSADRSRAIAMTMLSPCERCARMVRVALEKNGYSVVGFHATGMGDRAMEGMISEGL
;
A
#
# COMPACT_ATOMS: atom_id res chain seq x y z
N MET A 1 -12.14 5.03 4.46
CA MET A 1 -10.67 4.99 4.28
C MET A 1 -10.26 4.11 3.09
N ARG A 2 -10.70 2.85 3.00
CA ARG A 2 -10.40 1.94 1.86
C ARG A 2 -11.00 2.36 0.52
N SER A 3 -12.01 3.20 0.52
CA SER A 3 -12.61 3.80 -0.69
C SER A 3 -11.83 5.01 -1.23
N LEU A 4 -10.76 5.41 -0.56
CA LEU A 4 -9.86 6.43 -1.08
C LEU A 4 -8.91 5.80 -2.09
N PRO A 5 -8.57 6.50 -3.18
CA PRO A 5 -7.76 5.95 -4.26
C PRO A 5 -6.36 5.56 -3.78
N PHE A 6 -5.69 4.69 -4.54
CA PHE A 6 -4.29 4.37 -4.35
C PHE A 6 -3.43 5.65 -4.45
N GLY A 7 -2.41 5.76 -3.59
CA GLY A 7 -1.55 6.94 -3.52
C GLY A 7 -2.10 8.10 -2.68
N PHE A 8 -3.40 8.10 -2.33
CA PHE A 8 -3.92 9.09 -1.38
C PHE A 8 -3.40 8.77 0.03
N PRO A 9 -2.76 9.72 0.73
CA PRO A 9 -2.19 9.47 2.06
C PRO A 9 -3.22 8.96 3.07
N LYS A 10 -2.96 7.81 3.68
CA LYS A 10 -3.88 7.14 4.62
C LYS A 10 -3.13 6.65 5.85
N ILE A 11 -3.54 7.10 7.04
CA ILE A 11 -3.04 6.58 8.32
C ILE A 11 -4.20 6.08 9.16
N LEU A 12 -4.06 4.90 9.73
CA LEU A 12 -4.96 4.33 10.71
C LEU A 12 -4.21 4.13 12.03
N VAL A 13 -4.70 4.74 13.11
CA VAL A 13 -4.18 4.48 14.47
C VAL A 13 -5.11 3.52 15.18
N SER A 14 -4.59 2.43 15.73
CA SER A 14 -5.41 1.41 16.41
C SER A 14 -4.66 0.75 17.56
N SER A 15 -5.32 0.59 18.71
CA SER A 15 -4.84 -0.24 19.84
C SER A 15 -4.90 -1.74 19.51
N ALA A 16 -5.75 -2.11 18.57
CA ALA A 16 -5.96 -3.51 18.15
C ALA A 16 -5.03 -3.93 16.97
N ALA A 17 -4.10 -3.09 16.56
CA ALA A 17 -3.23 -3.38 15.41
C ALA A 17 -2.38 -4.64 15.57
N ALA A 18 -2.01 -5.00 16.82
CA ALA A 18 -1.21 -6.18 17.14
C ALA A 18 -2.05 -7.48 17.24
N ILE A 19 -3.37 -7.41 17.18
CA ILE A 19 -4.20 -8.61 17.22
C ILE A 19 -4.01 -9.42 15.95
N PRO A 20 -3.64 -10.73 16.02
CA PRO A 20 -3.41 -11.57 14.86
C PRO A 20 -4.59 -11.54 13.86
N GLY A 21 -4.29 -11.31 12.59
CA GLY A 21 -5.27 -11.24 11.50
C GLY A 21 -6.10 -9.96 11.44
N LEU A 22 -6.08 -9.09 12.46
CA LEU A 22 -6.87 -7.86 12.44
C LEU A 22 -6.21 -6.76 11.61
N SER A 23 -4.89 -6.65 11.65
CA SER A 23 -4.12 -5.75 10.77
C SER A 23 -4.42 -6.01 9.30
N THR A 24 -4.48 -7.27 8.88
CA THR A 24 -4.85 -7.67 7.52
C THR A 24 -6.26 -7.21 7.16
N ARG A 25 -7.21 -7.26 8.12
CA ARG A 25 -8.57 -6.75 7.91
C ARG A 25 -8.63 -5.24 7.76
N PHE A 26 -7.72 -4.50 8.40
CA PHE A 26 -7.66 -3.04 8.27
C PHE A 26 -7.06 -2.64 6.92
N ILE A 27 -5.96 -3.25 6.53
CA ILE A 27 -5.19 -2.90 5.34
C ILE A 27 -5.85 -3.45 4.07
N GLN A 28 -6.15 -4.74 4.04
CA GLN A 28 -6.63 -5.46 2.84
C GLN A 28 -5.76 -5.15 1.61
N THR A 29 -6.35 -4.58 0.58
CA THR A 29 -5.69 -4.22 -0.68
C THR A 29 -5.27 -2.75 -0.76
N SER A 30 -5.40 -2.01 0.36
CA SER A 30 -5.14 -0.56 0.38
C SER A 30 -3.74 -0.23 0.93
N ASP A 31 -3.16 0.83 0.42
CA ASP A 31 -1.88 1.41 0.82
C ASP A 31 -2.00 2.23 2.11
N ILE A 32 -2.35 1.57 3.21
CA ILE A 32 -2.60 2.20 4.53
C ILE A 32 -1.37 2.04 5.43
N LEU A 33 -0.89 3.14 6.00
CA LEU A 33 0.05 3.11 7.12
C LEU A 33 -0.71 2.82 8.41
N LEU A 34 -0.44 1.67 9.02
CA LEU A 34 -1.06 1.26 10.28
C LEU A 34 -0.15 1.61 11.45
N PHE A 35 -0.64 2.48 12.33
CA PHE A 35 0.05 2.92 13.53
C PHE A 35 -0.53 2.20 14.77
N HIS A 36 0.27 1.37 15.44
CA HIS A 36 -0.15 0.72 16.68
C HIS A 36 -0.02 1.69 17.85
N SER A 37 -1.13 2.02 18.52
CA SER A 37 -1.10 2.94 19.66
C SER A 37 -0.51 2.32 20.93
N VAL A 38 -0.45 0.99 21.02
CA VAL A 38 -0.05 0.20 22.20
C VAL A 38 -1.00 0.40 23.38
N VAL A 39 -1.37 1.64 23.67
CA VAL A 39 -2.34 1.99 24.72
C VAL A 39 -3.73 2.20 24.13
N GLU A 40 -4.75 2.01 24.95
CA GLU A 40 -6.14 2.27 24.55
C GLU A 40 -6.35 3.74 24.17
N ILE A 41 -7.18 3.94 23.14
CA ILE A 41 -7.58 5.27 22.67
C ILE A 41 -8.78 5.73 23.51
N ALA A 42 -8.53 5.86 24.82
CA ALA A 42 -9.52 6.30 25.79
C ALA A 42 -8.90 7.35 26.74
N GLY A 43 -9.40 8.56 26.68
CA GLY A 43 -8.79 9.71 27.35
C GLY A 43 -7.48 10.13 26.67
N LEU A 44 -7.09 11.39 26.84
CA LEU A 44 -5.87 11.91 26.26
C LEU A 44 -4.70 11.86 27.25
N THR A 45 -4.12 10.66 27.43
CA THR A 45 -2.93 10.49 28.27
C THR A 45 -1.67 10.99 27.57
N GLY A 46 -0.61 11.28 28.32
CA GLY A 46 0.69 11.70 27.75
C GLY A 46 1.27 10.68 26.77
N LEU A 47 1.09 9.37 27.04
CA LEU A 47 1.53 8.30 26.12
C LEU A 47 0.74 8.30 24.83
N LEU A 48 -0.59 8.37 24.91
CA LEU A 48 -1.45 8.42 23.74
C LEU A 48 -1.18 9.68 22.91
N LYS A 49 -1.03 10.83 23.57
CA LYS A 49 -0.68 12.08 22.87
C LYS A 49 0.61 11.92 22.07
N ASN A 50 1.66 11.34 22.65
CA ASN A 50 2.92 11.10 21.94
C ASN A 50 2.74 10.23 20.68
N VAL A 51 1.90 9.19 20.75
CA VAL A 51 1.59 8.33 19.59
C VAL A 51 0.83 9.12 18.52
N LEU A 52 -0.19 9.90 18.93
CA LEU A 52 -0.99 10.70 18.00
C LEU A 52 -0.15 11.81 17.34
N ASP A 53 0.73 12.47 18.09
CA ASP A 53 1.65 13.47 17.56
C ASP A 53 2.57 12.85 16.48
N ARG A 54 3.11 11.65 16.72
CA ARG A 54 3.93 10.94 15.73
C ARG A 54 3.13 10.53 14.49
N ALA A 55 1.92 10.05 14.67
CA ALA A 55 1.04 9.72 13.55
C ALA A 55 0.70 10.97 12.72
N GLY A 56 0.45 12.10 13.40
CA GLY A 56 0.24 13.40 12.75
C GLY A 56 1.45 13.89 11.97
N LEU A 57 2.66 13.77 12.54
CA LEU A 57 3.91 14.11 11.85
C LEU A 57 4.16 13.22 10.64
N ALA A 58 3.86 11.92 10.74
CA ALA A 58 3.95 11.00 9.61
C ALA A 58 2.98 11.42 8.48
N MET A 59 1.75 11.75 8.82
CA MET A 59 0.76 12.26 7.84
C MET A 59 1.25 13.57 7.21
N ALA A 60 1.75 14.52 8.01
CA ALA A 60 2.27 15.77 7.51
C ALA A 60 3.44 15.55 6.53
N GLY A 61 4.34 14.62 6.85
CA GLY A 61 5.43 14.23 5.95
C GLY A 61 4.95 13.61 4.65
N MET A 62 3.93 12.73 4.70
CA MET A 62 3.33 12.15 3.51
C MET A 62 2.67 13.20 2.60
N LEU A 63 2.08 14.24 3.18
CA LEU A 63 1.45 15.33 2.44
C LEU A 63 2.45 16.33 1.83
N GLN A 64 3.67 16.40 2.38
CA GLN A 64 4.75 17.27 1.87
C GLN A 64 5.58 16.58 0.80
N GLY A 65 5.47 15.25 0.68
CA GLY A 65 6.13 14.51 -0.38
C GLY A 65 5.67 14.98 -1.75
N PRO A 66 6.53 14.91 -2.78
CA PRO A 66 6.11 15.19 -4.13
C PRO A 66 4.91 14.29 -4.43
N ALA A 67 3.80 14.89 -4.88
CA ALA A 67 2.76 14.11 -5.52
C ALA A 67 3.43 13.42 -6.72
N THR A 68 3.78 12.15 -6.53
CA THR A 68 4.25 11.35 -7.66
C THR A 68 3.02 11.21 -8.54
N GLU A 69 2.94 12.08 -9.55
CA GLU A 69 1.97 11.87 -10.62
C GLU A 69 2.16 10.42 -11.08
N PRO A 70 1.10 9.62 -11.12
CA PRO A 70 1.18 8.31 -11.72
C PRO A 70 1.80 8.51 -13.08
N SER A 71 2.91 7.81 -13.34
CA SER A 71 3.72 8.04 -14.54
C SER A 71 2.81 8.22 -15.76
N ALA A 72 3.10 9.23 -16.58
CA ALA A 72 2.30 9.60 -17.74
C ALA A 72 2.13 8.45 -18.76
N ASP A 73 2.81 7.36 -18.57
CA ASP A 73 2.78 6.17 -19.46
C ASP A 73 1.99 4.98 -18.87
N ARG A 74 0.83 5.26 -18.28
CA ARG A 74 -0.12 4.21 -17.88
C ARG A 74 -0.59 3.37 -19.06
N SER A 75 -0.59 3.91 -20.26
CA SER A 75 -1.02 3.22 -21.48
C SER A 75 -0.16 2.00 -21.84
N ARG A 76 1.02 1.88 -21.24
CA ARG A 76 1.98 0.78 -21.46
C ARG A 76 2.33 0.01 -20.19
N ALA A 77 1.53 0.14 -19.14
CA ALA A 77 1.72 -0.62 -17.92
C ALA A 77 1.17 -2.05 -18.06
N ILE A 78 1.93 -3.02 -17.58
CA ILE A 78 1.55 -4.43 -17.51
C ILE A 78 1.58 -4.86 -16.05
N ALA A 79 0.46 -5.32 -15.54
CA ALA A 79 0.37 -5.92 -14.22
C ALA A 79 0.79 -7.39 -14.28
N MET A 80 1.64 -7.83 -13.36
CA MET A 80 2.15 -9.20 -13.32
C MET A 80 2.13 -9.73 -11.88
N THR A 81 1.47 -10.86 -11.65
CA THR A 81 1.56 -11.56 -10.36
C THR A 81 2.87 -12.35 -10.28
N MET A 82 3.52 -12.31 -9.12
CA MET A 82 4.81 -12.95 -8.87
C MET A 82 4.81 -13.70 -7.55
N LEU A 83 5.47 -14.86 -7.55
CA LEU A 83 5.71 -15.66 -6.36
C LEU A 83 7.16 -16.16 -6.39
N SER A 84 7.78 -16.29 -5.22
CA SER A 84 9.20 -16.67 -5.07
C SER A 84 9.65 -17.86 -5.92
N PRO A 85 8.91 -18.97 -6.04
CA PRO A 85 9.30 -20.09 -6.92
C PRO A 85 9.40 -19.72 -8.41
N CYS A 86 8.70 -18.67 -8.84
CA CYS A 86 8.63 -18.22 -10.23
C CYS A 86 9.47 -16.96 -10.48
N GLU A 87 10.25 -16.49 -9.50
CA GLU A 87 10.99 -15.22 -9.58
C GLU A 87 11.89 -15.13 -10.82
N ARG A 88 12.60 -16.22 -11.14
CA ARG A 88 13.47 -16.24 -12.33
C ARG A 88 12.68 -16.03 -13.62
N CYS A 89 11.55 -16.70 -13.77
CA CYS A 89 10.67 -16.54 -14.92
C CYS A 89 10.10 -15.11 -14.97
N ALA A 90 9.57 -14.62 -13.86
CA ALA A 90 9.02 -13.28 -13.75
C ALA A 90 10.05 -12.20 -14.11
N ARG A 91 11.29 -12.34 -13.64
CA ARG A 91 12.39 -11.44 -13.99
C ARG A 91 12.70 -11.46 -15.49
N MET A 92 12.74 -12.62 -16.12
CA MET A 92 13.00 -12.74 -17.55
C MET A 92 11.87 -12.07 -18.37
N VAL A 93 10.63 -12.32 -18.00
CA VAL A 93 9.46 -11.68 -18.63
C VAL A 93 9.51 -10.16 -18.46
N ARG A 94 9.76 -9.68 -17.22
CA ARG A 94 9.91 -8.25 -16.95
C ARG A 94 10.96 -7.60 -17.86
N VAL A 95 12.17 -8.16 -17.91
CA VAL A 95 13.26 -7.62 -18.73
C VAL A 95 12.88 -7.58 -20.21
N ALA A 96 12.19 -8.61 -20.70
CA ALA A 96 11.73 -8.64 -22.09
C ALA A 96 10.67 -7.55 -22.37
N LEU A 97 9.74 -7.34 -21.46
CA LEU A 97 8.71 -6.32 -21.57
C LEU A 97 9.29 -4.90 -21.48
N GLU A 98 10.17 -4.65 -20.51
CA GLU A 98 10.84 -3.35 -20.34
C GLU A 98 11.69 -2.96 -21.56
N LYS A 99 12.38 -3.93 -22.18
CA LYS A 99 13.08 -3.71 -23.44
C LYS A 99 12.18 -3.29 -24.61
N ASN A 100 10.91 -3.66 -24.56
CA ASN A 100 9.90 -3.28 -25.54
C ASN A 100 9.10 -2.04 -25.12
N GLY A 101 9.56 -1.31 -24.10
CA GLY A 101 9.00 -0.03 -23.68
C GLY A 101 7.75 -0.17 -22.81
N TYR A 102 7.49 -1.33 -22.19
CA TYR A 102 6.43 -1.50 -21.21
C TYR A 102 6.95 -1.23 -19.79
N SER A 103 6.10 -0.66 -18.95
CA SER A 103 6.31 -0.61 -17.50
C SER A 103 5.70 -1.85 -16.85
N VAL A 104 6.40 -2.53 -15.95
CA VAL A 104 5.90 -3.75 -15.32
C VAL A 104 5.67 -3.53 -13.84
N VAL A 105 4.42 -3.65 -13.41
CA VAL A 105 3.99 -3.56 -12.01
C VAL A 105 3.80 -4.97 -11.46
N GLY A 106 4.62 -5.33 -10.47
CA GLY A 106 4.56 -6.66 -9.84
C GLY A 106 3.62 -6.71 -8.64
N PHE A 107 2.80 -7.75 -8.57
CA PHE A 107 1.91 -8.04 -7.44
C PHE A 107 2.24 -9.39 -6.83
N HIS A 108 2.11 -9.51 -5.52
CA HIS A 108 2.38 -10.77 -4.84
C HIS A 108 1.22 -11.76 -5.01
N ALA A 109 1.48 -12.91 -5.64
CA ALA A 109 0.48 -13.96 -5.91
C ALA A 109 0.06 -14.71 -4.62
N THR A 110 -0.69 -14.05 -3.75
CA THR A 110 -1.17 -14.58 -2.46
C THR A 110 -2.66 -14.33 -2.23
N GLY A 111 -3.43 -14.18 -3.30
CA GLY A 111 -4.87 -13.88 -3.24
C GLY A 111 -5.17 -12.42 -2.87
N MET A 112 -4.44 -11.82 -1.93
CA MET A 112 -4.60 -10.42 -1.56
C MET A 112 -3.95 -9.50 -2.62
N GLY A 113 -2.75 -9.83 -3.08
CA GLY A 113 -2.07 -9.10 -4.15
C GLY A 113 -2.81 -9.21 -5.48
N ASP A 114 -3.40 -10.38 -5.77
CA ASP A 114 -4.21 -10.58 -6.99
C ASP A 114 -5.44 -9.66 -6.97
N ARG A 115 -6.15 -9.58 -5.84
CA ARG A 115 -7.29 -8.66 -5.69
C ARG A 115 -6.87 -7.18 -5.73
N ALA A 116 -5.68 -6.85 -5.20
CA ALA A 116 -5.15 -5.50 -5.31
C ALA A 116 -4.89 -5.14 -6.78
N MET A 117 -4.29 -6.06 -7.54
CA MET A 117 -4.06 -5.89 -8.97
C MET A 117 -5.37 -5.64 -9.73
N GLU A 118 -6.39 -6.48 -9.53
CA GLU A 118 -7.71 -6.32 -10.16
C GLU A 118 -8.35 -4.98 -9.81
N GLY A 119 -8.29 -4.58 -8.53
CA GLY A 119 -8.79 -3.29 -8.07
C GLY A 119 -8.09 -2.12 -8.77
N MET A 120 -6.76 -2.13 -8.79
CA MET A 120 -5.97 -1.07 -9.41
C MET A 120 -6.20 -0.98 -10.93
N ILE A 121 -6.32 -2.12 -11.62
CA ILE A 121 -6.67 -2.14 -13.05
C ILE A 121 -8.06 -1.53 -13.27
N SER A 122 -9.03 -1.85 -12.40
CA SER A 122 -10.38 -1.28 -12.52
C SER A 122 -10.43 0.23 -12.24
N GLU A 123 -9.47 0.76 -11.49
CA GLU A 123 -9.28 2.20 -11.22
C GLU A 123 -8.47 2.91 -12.34
N GLY A 124 -8.02 2.16 -13.35
CA GLY A 124 -7.30 2.70 -14.50
C GLY A 124 -5.79 2.88 -14.27
N LEU A 125 -5.22 2.05 -13.39
CA LEU A 125 -3.76 2.00 -13.14
C LEU A 125 -3.07 1.03 -14.08
#